data_059407b1a62027798154e45bbef5aade
#
_entry.id   059407b1a62027798154e45bbef5aade
#
_cell.length_a   1.000
_cell.length_b   1.000
_cell.length_c   1.000
_cell.angle_alpha   90.00
_cell.angle_beta   90.00
_cell.angle_gamma   90.00
#
_symmetry.space_group_name_H-M   'P 1'
#
loop_
_entity.id
_entity.type
_entity.pdbx_description
1 polymer ?
#
loop_
_entity_poly.entity_id
_entity_poly.type
_entity_poly.pdbx_seq_one_letter_code
_entity_poly.pdbx_strand_id
1 'polypeptide(L)'
;QYFPIKTGFMKTTPLKAVDGVSFSIKPGETTTVDLVMRESKDDIQVIGNFNSESTYKPMDSDELKSILATTGRGYYIVAVLGAGQEPTNHALRDIAALGKDFDEWGRGIVLLFPNEEQYKKFRPQEFPGLPATITYGIDVDGSIQKQIAEGMKLSNKTILPMFIIGDTFNRVVFVSQGYTIGLGEQLMKVIHKL
;
A
#
# COMPACT_ATOMS: atom_id res chain seq x y z
N GLN A 1 17.81 -22.75 23.48
CA GLN A 1 17.60 -21.56 22.64
C GLN A 1 17.31 -20.37 23.53
N TYR A 2 18.17 -19.37 23.50
CA TYR A 2 18.07 -18.21 24.38
C TYR A 2 17.71 -16.98 23.54
N PHE A 3 16.68 -16.27 23.92
CA PHE A 3 16.29 -15.02 23.27
C PHE A 3 16.71 -13.85 24.15
N PRO A 4 17.57 -12.94 23.68
CA PRO A 4 18.01 -11.81 24.47
C PRO A 4 16.84 -10.85 24.73
N ILE A 5 16.64 -10.54 26.00
CA ILE A 5 15.69 -9.53 26.46
C ILE A 5 16.50 -8.34 26.90
N LYS A 6 16.24 -7.17 26.31
CA LYS A 6 16.84 -5.92 26.76
C LYS A 6 16.10 -5.41 27.99
N THR A 7 16.68 -5.57 29.15
CA THR A 7 16.15 -5.03 30.39
C THR A 7 16.75 -3.65 30.68
N GLY A 8 15.95 -2.69 31.10
CA GLY A 8 16.40 -1.47 31.71
C GLY A 8 16.50 -0.21 30.85
N PHE A 9 15.81 -0.14 29.71
CA PHE A 9 15.78 1.08 28.90
C PHE A 9 14.38 1.58 28.59
N MET A 10 14.15 2.88 28.81
CA MET A 10 12.92 3.59 28.43
C MET A 10 12.76 3.81 26.92
N LYS A 11 13.44 3.06 26.05
CA LYS A 11 13.23 3.13 24.61
C LYS A 11 12.12 2.18 24.21
N THR A 12 11.10 2.75 23.61
CA THR A 12 9.93 2.05 23.10
C THR A 12 10.13 1.29 21.80
N THR A 13 11.34 1.32 21.20
CA THR A 13 11.62 0.59 19.97
C THR A 13 11.87 -0.88 20.28
N PRO A 14 11.02 -1.81 19.81
CA PRO A 14 11.23 -3.22 20.05
C PRO A 14 12.50 -3.71 19.34
N LEU A 15 13.29 -4.50 20.03
CA LEU A 15 14.46 -5.17 19.45
C LEU A 15 14.07 -6.59 19.05
N LYS A 16 14.41 -6.95 17.83
CA LYS A 16 14.23 -8.30 17.31
C LYS A 16 15.56 -9.04 17.31
N ALA A 17 15.61 -10.21 17.89
CA ALA A 17 16.74 -11.12 17.66
C ALA A 17 16.72 -11.55 16.20
N VAL A 18 17.84 -11.35 15.50
CA VAL A 18 17.91 -11.66 14.06
C VAL A 18 17.97 -13.17 13.83
N ASP A 19 18.67 -13.88 14.70
CA ASP A 19 18.79 -15.35 14.67
C ASP A 19 18.94 -15.90 16.09
N GLY A 20 18.48 -17.13 16.32
CA GLY A 20 18.74 -17.84 17.54
C GLY A 20 20.22 -18.27 17.60
N VAL A 21 20.91 -17.99 18.70
CA VAL A 21 22.27 -18.45 18.94
C VAL A 21 22.21 -19.69 19.82
N SER A 22 22.71 -20.80 19.31
CA SER A 22 22.83 -22.05 20.07
C SER A 22 24.25 -22.16 20.66
N PHE A 23 24.34 -22.43 21.95
CA PHE A 23 25.63 -22.65 22.61
C PHE A 23 25.51 -23.79 23.63
N SER A 24 26.62 -24.40 23.89
CA SER A 24 26.73 -25.48 24.89
C SER A 24 27.49 -24.99 26.10
N ILE A 25 26.98 -25.30 27.29
CA ILE A 25 27.66 -25.01 28.55
C ILE A 25 28.28 -26.32 29.08
N LYS A 26 29.60 -26.29 29.36
CA LYS A 26 30.28 -27.39 30.02
C LYS A 26 30.55 -27.04 31.49
N PRO A 27 30.44 -28.00 32.41
CA PRO A 27 30.77 -27.74 33.82
C PRO A 27 32.18 -27.23 33.99
N GLY A 28 32.36 -26.13 34.73
CA GLY A 28 33.67 -25.55 35.03
C GLY A 28 34.26 -24.66 33.94
N GLU A 29 33.59 -24.48 32.81
CA GLU A 29 34.02 -23.57 31.72
C GLU A 29 33.13 -22.31 31.64
N THR A 30 33.74 -21.19 31.29
CA THR A 30 33.00 -19.96 30.98
C THR A 30 32.78 -19.87 29.48
N THR A 31 31.51 -19.77 29.06
CA THR A 31 31.15 -19.60 27.66
C THR A 31 30.71 -18.13 27.45
N THR A 32 31.43 -17.44 26.57
CA THR A 32 31.07 -16.07 26.16
C THR A 32 30.25 -16.15 24.87
N VAL A 33 29.10 -15.52 24.86
CA VAL A 33 28.23 -15.46 23.69
C VAL A 33 27.99 -14.00 23.29
N ASP A 34 28.49 -13.64 22.12
CA ASP A 34 28.25 -12.31 21.54
C ASP A 34 26.92 -12.30 20.78
N LEU A 35 26.00 -11.48 21.24
CA LEU A 35 24.68 -11.33 20.62
C LEU A 35 24.60 -10.01 19.86
N VAL A 36 24.44 -10.10 18.54
CA VAL A 36 24.19 -8.94 17.70
C VAL A 36 22.69 -8.66 17.68
N MET A 37 22.32 -7.53 18.19
CA MET A 37 20.91 -7.08 18.20
C MET A 37 20.75 -5.94 17.20
N ARG A 38 19.73 -6.02 16.38
CA ARG A 38 19.34 -4.96 15.45
C ARG A 38 17.99 -4.38 15.86
N GLU A 39 17.84 -3.08 15.65
CA GLU A 39 16.50 -2.47 15.79
C GLU A 39 15.58 -3.13 14.77
N SER A 40 14.41 -3.60 15.24
CA SER A 40 13.39 -4.04 14.31
C SER A 40 12.93 -2.80 13.54
N LYS A 41 12.88 -2.92 12.20
CA LYS A 41 12.11 -1.95 11.42
C LYS A 41 10.68 -2.00 11.96
N ASP A 42 10.02 -0.83 12.02
CA ASP A 42 8.60 -0.79 12.35
C ASP A 42 7.88 -1.83 11.50
N ASP A 43 7.30 -2.85 12.14
CA ASP A 43 6.56 -3.87 11.41
C ASP A 43 5.36 -3.20 10.73
N ILE A 44 5.22 -3.43 9.43
CA ILE A 44 4.10 -2.91 8.68
C ILE A 44 2.83 -3.58 9.19
N GLN A 45 1.90 -2.76 9.67
CA GLN A 45 0.66 -3.25 10.21
C GLN A 45 -0.33 -3.56 9.08
N VAL A 46 -0.83 -4.80 9.06
CA VAL A 46 -1.96 -5.17 8.21
C VAL A 46 -3.24 -4.64 8.83
N ILE A 47 -3.96 -3.81 8.09
CA ILE A 47 -5.17 -3.12 8.55
C ILE A 47 -6.46 -3.67 7.95
N GLY A 48 -6.36 -4.56 6.98
CA GLY A 48 -7.52 -5.16 6.34
C GLY A 48 -7.15 -6.09 5.20
N ASN A 49 -8.15 -6.44 4.40
CA ASN A 49 -8.05 -7.38 3.31
C ASN A 49 -8.59 -6.79 2.01
N PHE A 50 -7.95 -7.15 0.91
CA PHE A 50 -8.42 -6.88 -0.44
C PHE A 50 -8.01 -8.04 -1.35
N ASN A 51 -8.96 -8.62 -2.08
CA ASN A 51 -8.65 -9.72 -2.98
C ASN A 51 -7.93 -9.20 -4.24
N SER A 52 -6.65 -9.49 -4.36
CA SER A 52 -5.82 -9.07 -5.49
C SER A 52 -6.23 -9.67 -6.84
N GLU A 53 -7.03 -10.73 -6.84
CA GLU A 53 -7.62 -11.30 -8.06
C GLU A 53 -8.91 -10.60 -8.50
N SER A 54 -9.37 -9.58 -7.78
CA SER A 54 -10.49 -8.75 -8.20
C SER A 54 -10.24 -8.13 -9.56
N THR A 55 -11.29 -8.10 -10.37
CA THR A 55 -11.21 -7.67 -11.76
C THR A 55 -11.75 -6.26 -11.97
N TYR A 56 -11.21 -5.61 -12.97
CA TYR A 56 -11.64 -4.31 -13.46
C TYR A 56 -11.60 -4.29 -14.98
N LYS A 57 -12.23 -3.32 -15.63
CA LYS A 57 -12.14 -3.14 -17.09
C LYS A 57 -11.02 -2.14 -17.40
N PRO A 58 -9.91 -2.56 -18.04
CA PRO A 58 -8.90 -1.63 -18.53
C PRO A 58 -9.45 -0.72 -19.63
N MET A 59 -8.87 0.48 -19.77
CA MET A 59 -9.31 1.41 -20.81
C MET A 59 -8.86 1.01 -22.23
N ASP A 60 -7.83 0.18 -22.32
CA ASP A 60 -7.24 -0.30 -23.57
C ASP A 60 -7.75 -1.68 -24.02
N SER A 61 -8.68 -2.27 -23.30
CA SER A 61 -9.20 -3.61 -23.57
C SER A 61 -10.67 -3.75 -23.15
N ASP A 62 -11.41 -4.56 -23.89
CA ASP A 62 -12.79 -4.96 -23.51
C ASP A 62 -12.80 -6.15 -22.54
N GLU A 63 -11.67 -6.82 -22.36
CA GLU A 63 -11.55 -7.93 -21.42
C GLU A 63 -11.22 -7.44 -20.01
N LEU A 64 -11.88 -8.04 -19.03
CA LEU A 64 -11.55 -7.79 -17.62
C LEU A 64 -10.16 -8.32 -17.29
N LYS A 65 -9.42 -7.55 -16.48
CA LYS A 65 -8.14 -7.96 -15.92
C LYS A 65 -8.20 -7.94 -14.40
N SER A 66 -7.47 -8.83 -13.75
CA SER A 66 -7.29 -8.76 -12.30
C SER A 66 -6.25 -7.72 -11.94
N ILE A 67 -6.36 -7.20 -10.72
CA ILE A 67 -5.33 -6.32 -10.15
C ILE A 67 -3.98 -7.03 -10.18
N LEU A 68 -3.93 -8.28 -9.74
CA LEU A 68 -2.71 -9.08 -9.72
C LEU A 68 -2.07 -9.24 -11.11
N ALA A 69 -2.87 -9.50 -12.14
CA ALA A 69 -2.37 -9.62 -13.52
C ALA A 69 -1.77 -8.31 -14.04
N THR A 70 -2.29 -7.18 -13.58
CA THR A 70 -1.81 -5.85 -13.98
C THR A 70 -0.56 -5.43 -13.23
N THR A 71 -0.52 -5.66 -11.91
CA THR A 71 0.51 -5.13 -11.02
C THR A 71 1.65 -6.10 -10.76
N GLY A 72 1.46 -7.39 -11.03
CA GLY A 72 2.40 -8.45 -10.70
C GLY A 72 2.45 -8.75 -9.20
N ARG A 73 3.43 -9.53 -8.80
CA ARG A 73 3.61 -9.91 -7.41
C ARG A 73 4.20 -8.77 -6.58
N GLY A 74 3.81 -8.72 -5.33
CA GLY A 74 4.26 -7.74 -4.35
C GLY A 74 3.20 -6.72 -4.01
N TYR A 75 3.63 -5.53 -3.59
CA TYR A 75 2.73 -4.44 -3.23
C TYR A 75 2.25 -3.66 -4.46
N TYR A 76 1.07 -3.09 -4.34
CA TYR A 76 0.45 -2.26 -5.36
C TYR A 76 -0.43 -1.17 -4.73
N ILE A 77 -0.75 -0.16 -5.51
CA ILE A 77 -1.75 0.85 -5.16
C ILE A 77 -2.99 0.61 -6.03
N VAL A 78 -4.15 0.60 -5.39
CA VAL A 78 -5.45 0.65 -6.07
C VAL A 78 -6.24 1.84 -5.54
N ALA A 79 -6.84 2.58 -6.43
CA ALA A 79 -7.72 3.67 -6.08
C ALA A 79 -9.00 3.68 -6.91
N VAL A 80 -10.08 4.14 -6.30
CA VAL A 80 -11.31 4.51 -7.00
C VAL A 80 -11.50 6.01 -6.88
N LEU A 81 -11.66 6.68 -8.01
CA LEU A 81 -11.63 8.13 -8.15
C LEU A 81 -12.99 8.69 -8.54
N GLY A 82 -13.30 9.89 -8.05
CA GLY A 82 -14.43 10.69 -8.51
C GLY A 82 -13.94 11.80 -9.45
N ALA A 83 -14.06 11.60 -10.77
CA ALA A 83 -13.55 12.55 -11.76
C ALA A 83 -14.18 13.95 -11.61
N GLY A 84 -13.35 14.98 -11.69
CA GLY A 84 -13.76 16.38 -11.57
C GLY A 84 -14.12 16.82 -10.15
N GLN A 85 -14.07 15.95 -9.17
CA GLN A 85 -14.27 16.29 -7.77
C GLN A 85 -12.96 16.84 -7.16
N GLU A 86 -13.07 17.87 -6.32
CA GLU A 86 -11.92 18.51 -5.71
C GLU A 86 -11.06 17.54 -4.85
N PRO A 87 -11.63 16.63 -4.05
CA PRO A 87 -10.81 15.66 -3.31
C PRO A 87 -9.98 14.76 -4.22
N THR A 88 -10.52 14.32 -5.35
CA THR A 88 -9.80 13.54 -6.35
C THR A 88 -8.71 14.35 -7.02
N ASN A 89 -9.01 15.58 -7.43
CA ASN A 89 -8.04 16.47 -8.06
C ASN A 89 -6.87 16.77 -7.11
N HIS A 90 -7.15 17.01 -5.85
CA HIS A 90 -6.13 17.21 -4.82
C HIS A 90 -5.23 15.99 -4.66
N ALA A 91 -5.81 14.80 -4.58
CA ALA A 91 -5.06 13.54 -4.48
C ALA A 91 -4.15 13.31 -5.70
N LEU A 92 -4.66 13.56 -6.91
CA LEU A 92 -3.88 13.41 -8.14
C LEU A 92 -2.73 14.41 -8.23
N ARG A 93 -2.92 15.66 -7.78
CA ARG A 93 -1.84 16.64 -7.70
C ARG A 93 -0.74 16.23 -6.72
N ASP A 94 -1.13 15.69 -5.57
CA ASP A 94 -0.18 15.17 -4.57
C ASP A 94 0.67 14.02 -5.15
N ILE A 95 0.04 13.09 -5.84
CA ILE A 95 0.74 11.97 -6.50
C ILE A 95 1.64 12.47 -7.63
N ALA A 96 1.15 13.41 -8.45
CA ALA A 96 1.93 13.99 -9.54
C ALA A 96 3.17 14.74 -9.03
N ALA A 97 3.08 15.41 -7.89
CA ALA A 97 4.21 16.09 -7.26
C ALA A 97 5.33 15.11 -6.86
N LEU A 98 5.01 13.87 -6.59
CA LEU A 98 5.93 12.78 -6.22
C LEU A 98 6.07 11.72 -7.32
N GLY A 99 5.72 12.05 -8.54
CA GLY A 99 5.68 11.10 -9.66
C GLY A 99 6.98 10.34 -9.88
N LYS A 100 8.13 11.01 -9.73
CA LYS A 100 9.44 10.35 -9.84
C LYS A 100 9.67 9.31 -8.74
N ASP A 101 9.28 9.61 -7.51
CA ASP A 101 9.41 8.68 -6.39
C ASP A 101 8.54 7.44 -6.60
N PHE A 102 7.33 7.61 -7.13
CA PHE A 102 6.48 6.47 -7.50
C PHE A 102 7.05 5.66 -8.67
N ASP A 103 7.64 6.31 -9.66
CA ASP A 103 8.32 5.62 -10.76
C ASP A 103 9.55 4.83 -10.28
N GLU A 104 10.33 5.39 -9.35
CA GLU A 104 11.45 4.69 -8.72
C GLU A 104 11.00 3.48 -7.89
N TRP A 105 9.87 3.58 -7.22
CA TRP A 105 9.26 2.43 -6.54
C TRP A 105 8.93 1.31 -7.51
N GLY A 106 8.53 1.64 -8.73
CA GLY A 106 8.40 0.73 -9.86
C GLY A 106 7.26 -0.29 -9.74
N ARG A 107 6.36 -0.15 -8.76
CA ARG A 107 5.20 -1.02 -8.58
C ARG A 107 3.97 -0.50 -9.28
N GLY A 108 3.03 -1.40 -9.58
CA GLY A 108 1.81 -1.04 -10.28
C GLY A 108 0.89 -0.15 -9.46
N ILE A 109 0.32 0.83 -10.14
CA ILE A 109 -0.72 1.73 -9.62
C ILE A 109 -1.93 1.60 -10.54
N VAL A 110 -3.07 1.22 -9.99
CA VAL A 110 -4.32 1.09 -10.73
C VAL A 110 -5.30 2.17 -10.25
N LEU A 111 -5.63 3.09 -11.14
CA LEU A 111 -6.61 4.14 -10.88
C LEU A 111 -7.91 3.84 -11.64
N LEU A 112 -8.98 3.67 -10.89
CA LEU A 112 -10.28 3.26 -11.41
C LEU A 112 -11.30 4.37 -11.29
N PHE A 113 -12.19 4.43 -12.27
CA PHE A 113 -13.35 5.32 -12.28
C PHE A 113 -14.63 4.49 -12.15
N PRO A 114 -15.70 5.03 -11.56
CA PRO A 114 -16.95 4.29 -11.39
C PRO A 114 -17.62 3.85 -12.68
N ASN A 115 -17.39 4.58 -13.78
CA ASN A 115 -17.94 4.28 -15.09
C ASN A 115 -17.20 5.04 -16.21
N GLU A 116 -17.53 4.74 -17.46
CA GLU A 116 -16.91 5.39 -18.63
C GLU A 116 -17.16 6.88 -18.71
N GLU A 117 -18.34 7.33 -18.29
CA GLU A 117 -18.68 8.76 -18.27
C GLU A 117 -17.74 9.54 -17.35
N GLN A 118 -17.45 8.99 -16.17
CA GLN A 118 -16.51 9.55 -15.23
C GLN A 118 -15.09 9.56 -15.80
N TYR A 119 -14.66 8.49 -16.44
CA TYR A 119 -13.35 8.44 -17.10
C TYR A 119 -13.21 9.49 -18.19
N LYS A 120 -14.22 9.70 -19.01
CA LYS A 120 -14.22 10.71 -20.09
C LYS A 120 -14.05 12.15 -19.57
N LYS A 121 -14.42 12.41 -18.33
CA LYS A 121 -14.20 13.71 -17.65
C LYS A 121 -12.78 13.88 -17.15
N PHE A 122 -12.00 12.80 -17.03
CA PHE A 122 -10.63 12.82 -16.56
C PHE A 122 -9.70 13.39 -17.64
N ARG A 123 -8.84 14.30 -17.23
CA ARG A 123 -7.82 14.96 -18.07
C ARG A 123 -6.44 14.77 -17.47
N PRO A 124 -5.67 13.73 -17.89
CA PRO A 124 -4.32 13.50 -17.38
C PRO A 124 -3.39 14.70 -17.54
N GLN A 125 -3.64 15.49 -18.58
CA GLN A 125 -2.84 16.70 -18.89
C GLN A 125 -2.94 17.79 -17.81
N GLU A 126 -3.99 17.77 -17.02
CA GLU A 126 -4.16 18.69 -15.88
C GLU A 126 -3.30 18.30 -14.66
N PHE A 127 -2.71 17.11 -14.71
CA PHE A 127 -1.87 16.56 -13.65
C PHE A 127 -0.49 16.17 -14.17
N PRO A 128 0.33 17.15 -14.61
CA PRO A 128 1.65 16.84 -15.13
C PRO A 128 2.53 16.23 -14.03
N GLY A 129 3.26 15.18 -14.37
CA GLY A 129 4.12 14.47 -13.44
C GLY A 129 3.52 13.19 -12.85
N LEU A 130 2.30 12.79 -13.24
CA LEU A 130 1.75 11.50 -12.83
C LEU A 130 2.71 10.36 -13.24
N PRO A 131 2.88 9.34 -12.38
CA PRO A 131 3.77 8.20 -12.65
C PRO A 131 3.43 7.47 -13.94
N ALA A 132 4.46 7.00 -14.64
CA ALA A 132 4.29 6.19 -15.86
C ALA A 132 3.75 4.78 -15.59
N THR A 133 3.85 4.32 -14.34
CA THR A 133 3.37 2.99 -13.90
C THR A 133 1.86 2.91 -13.69
N ILE A 134 1.13 3.99 -13.88
CA ILE A 134 -0.32 4.02 -13.70
C ILE A 134 -1.05 3.30 -14.84
N THR A 135 -1.95 2.40 -14.46
CA THR A 135 -2.96 1.82 -15.34
C THR A 135 -4.32 2.40 -14.99
N TYR A 136 -5.04 2.87 -15.99
CA TYR A 136 -6.39 3.39 -15.82
C TYR A 136 -7.45 2.36 -16.21
N GLY A 137 -8.57 2.37 -15.51
CA GLY A 137 -9.67 1.46 -15.80
C GLY A 137 -10.97 1.87 -15.15
N ILE A 138 -11.95 1.00 -15.27
CA ILE A 138 -13.29 1.18 -14.73
C ILE A 138 -13.56 0.10 -13.68
N ASP A 139 -14.08 0.53 -12.54
CA ASP A 139 -14.61 -0.34 -11.52
C ASP A 139 -16.03 -0.77 -11.91
N VAL A 140 -16.13 -1.94 -12.55
CA VAL A 140 -17.41 -2.45 -13.06
C VAL A 140 -18.35 -2.74 -11.89
N ASP A 141 -19.56 -2.15 -11.96
CA ASP A 141 -20.61 -2.29 -10.94
C ASP A 141 -20.18 -1.86 -9.51
N GLY A 142 -19.14 -1.08 -9.39
CA GLY A 142 -18.63 -0.63 -8.09
C GLY A 142 -18.06 -1.75 -7.21
N SER A 143 -17.69 -2.87 -7.80
CA SER A 143 -17.26 -4.06 -7.07
C SER A 143 -15.99 -3.85 -6.26
N ILE A 144 -15.00 -3.12 -6.81
CA ILE A 144 -13.75 -2.82 -6.12
C ILE A 144 -13.97 -1.79 -5.03
N GLN A 145 -14.74 -0.74 -5.29
CA GLN A 145 -15.13 0.25 -4.28
C GLN A 145 -15.81 -0.42 -3.08
N LYS A 146 -16.77 -1.30 -3.34
CA LYS A 146 -17.48 -2.06 -2.30
C LYS A 146 -16.51 -2.94 -1.51
N GLN A 147 -15.61 -3.63 -2.19
CA GLN A 147 -14.64 -4.53 -1.57
C GLN A 147 -13.66 -3.78 -0.68
N ILE A 148 -13.17 -2.61 -1.10
CA ILE A 148 -12.33 -1.75 -0.27
C ILE A 148 -13.10 -1.31 0.97
N ALA A 149 -14.33 -0.82 0.81
CA ALA A 149 -15.13 -0.35 1.92
C ALA A 149 -15.43 -1.45 2.95
N GLU A 150 -15.74 -2.64 2.50
CA GLU A 150 -16.00 -3.80 3.38
C GLU A 150 -14.71 -4.34 4.01
N GLY A 151 -13.66 -4.51 3.23
CA GLY A 151 -12.37 -5.02 3.71
C GLY A 151 -11.68 -4.13 4.72
N MET A 152 -11.89 -2.82 4.64
CA MET A 152 -11.38 -1.80 5.56
C MET A 152 -12.40 -1.38 6.62
N LYS A 153 -13.61 -1.92 6.59
CA LYS A 153 -14.71 -1.56 7.51
C LYS A 153 -15.00 -0.07 7.52
N LEU A 154 -15.00 0.56 6.35
CA LEU A 154 -15.30 1.98 6.22
C LEU A 154 -16.77 2.25 6.53
N SER A 155 -17.02 3.30 7.32
CA SER A 155 -18.39 3.69 7.72
C SER A 155 -19.22 4.22 6.56
N ASN A 156 -18.60 4.91 5.61
CA ASN A 156 -19.23 5.41 4.39
C ASN A 156 -18.59 4.74 3.16
N LYS A 157 -19.42 4.03 2.38
CA LYS A 157 -18.98 3.27 1.21
C LYS A 157 -18.94 4.10 -0.08
N THR A 158 -19.36 5.35 -0.04
CA THR A 158 -19.58 6.18 -1.24
C THR A 158 -18.62 7.36 -1.39
N ILE A 159 -17.86 7.70 -0.35
CA ILE A 159 -16.92 8.82 -0.39
C ILE A 159 -15.71 8.45 -1.21
N LEU A 160 -15.46 9.22 -2.26
CA LEU A 160 -14.28 9.11 -3.14
C LEU A 160 -13.35 10.33 -2.95
N PRO A 161 -12.07 10.20 -3.24
CA PRO A 161 -11.38 8.99 -3.69
C PRO A 161 -11.13 8.00 -2.55
N MET A 162 -10.98 6.71 -2.89
CA MET A 162 -10.49 5.66 -2.02
C MET A 162 -9.13 5.19 -2.51
N PHE A 163 -8.14 5.11 -1.63
CA PHE A 163 -6.81 4.57 -1.94
C PHE A 163 -6.45 3.46 -0.98
N ILE A 164 -5.88 2.39 -1.50
CA ILE A 164 -5.25 1.35 -0.69
C ILE A 164 -3.84 1.03 -1.20
N ILE A 165 -2.99 0.61 -0.28
CA ILE A 165 -1.80 -0.18 -0.60
C ILE A 165 -2.08 -1.61 -0.15
N GLY A 166 -2.08 -2.52 -1.10
CA GLY A 166 -2.29 -3.94 -0.86
C GLY A 166 -1.17 -4.79 -1.42
N ASP A 167 -1.22 -6.08 -1.19
CA ASP A 167 -0.25 -7.02 -1.72
C ASP A 167 -0.88 -8.29 -2.32
N THR A 168 -0.05 -9.10 -2.94
CA THR A 168 -0.42 -10.36 -3.57
C THR A 168 -1.06 -11.37 -2.62
N PHE A 169 -0.84 -11.21 -1.31
CA PHE A 169 -1.39 -12.07 -0.26
C PHE A 169 -2.71 -11.54 0.32
N ASN A 170 -3.35 -10.61 -0.40
CA ASN A 170 -4.63 -10.01 -0.01
C ASN A 170 -4.55 -9.16 1.28
N ARG A 171 -3.36 -8.73 1.69
CA ARG A 171 -3.16 -7.86 2.85
C ARG A 171 -3.20 -6.40 2.43
N VAL A 172 -3.82 -5.57 3.22
CA VAL A 172 -3.82 -4.11 3.04
C VAL A 172 -3.07 -3.46 4.19
N VAL A 173 -2.16 -2.56 3.85
CA VAL A 173 -1.28 -1.87 4.81
C VAL A 173 -1.54 -0.36 4.89
N PHE A 174 -2.34 0.17 3.99
CA PHE A 174 -2.73 1.57 3.97
C PHE A 174 -4.13 1.74 3.37
N VAL A 175 -4.90 2.65 3.94
CA VAL A 175 -6.18 3.10 3.38
C VAL A 175 -6.34 4.61 3.58
N SER A 176 -6.90 5.27 2.58
CA SER A 176 -7.32 6.66 2.64
C SER A 176 -8.65 6.83 1.94
N GLN A 177 -9.50 7.68 2.46
CA GLN A 177 -10.82 7.97 1.89
C GLN A 177 -11.13 9.46 1.96
N GLY A 178 -11.65 9.99 0.86
CA GLY A 178 -12.04 11.38 0.75
C GLY A 178 -10.85 12.35 0.69
N TYR A 179 -11.07 13.57 1.12
CA TYR A 179 -10.03 14.59 1.14
C TYR A 179 -8.97 14.28 2.19
N THR A 180 -7.72 14.13 1.75
CA THR A 180 -6.59 13.85 2.63
C THR A 180 -5.43 14.77 2.28
N ILE A 181 -5.00 15.59 3.24
CA ILE A 181 -3.84 16.47 3.07
C ILE A 181 -2.57 15.61 3.09
N GLY A 182 -1.69 15.83 2.10
CA GLY A 182 -0.41 15.14 2.01
C GLY A 182 -0.53 13.65 1.68
N LEU A 183 -1.55 13.25 0.92
CA LEU A 183 -1.76 11.84 0.55
C LEU A 183 -0.51 11.23 -0.11
N GLY A 184 0.11 11.93 -1.06
CA GLY A 184 1.32 11.44 -1.73
C GLY A 184 2.46 11.15 -0.76
N GLU A 185 2.70 12.02 0.19
CA GLU A 185 3.72 11.84 1.23
C GLU A 185 3.37 10.69 2.18
N GLN A 186 2.09 10.54 2.54
CA GLN A 186 1.62 9.42 3.37
C GLN A 186 1.82 8.07 2.66
N LEU A 187 1.51 7.99 1.36
CA LEU A 187 1.78 6.81 0.54
C LEU A 187 3.28 6.49 0.52
N MET A 188 4.13 7.49 0.24
CA MET A 188 5.58 7.32 0.22
C MET A 188 6.14 6.87 1.56
N LYS A 189 5.63 7.41 2.66
CA LYS A 189 6.05 7.02 4.01
C LYS A 189 5.80 5.53 4.27
N VAL A 190 4.68 5.01 3.82
CA VAL A 190 4.38 3.57 3.92
C VAL A 190 5.27 2.78 2.96
N ILE A 191 5.39 3.22 1.71
CA ILE A 191 6.20 2.57 0.68
C ILE A 191 7.66 2.40 1.12
N HIS A 192 8.25 3.40 1.76
CA HIS A 192 9.64 3.33 2.25
C HIS A 192 9.84 2.29 3.37
N LYS A 193 8.77 1.80 3.98
CA LYS A 193 8.82 0.73 4.99
C LYS A 193 8.65 -0.68 4.40
N LEU A 194 8.27 -0.77 3.12
CA LEU A 194 7.96 -2.05 2.46
C LEU A 194 9.25 -2.78 1.95
#